data_9a6a71bb2723fe7e7cca3deeae808b9e
#
_entry.id   9a6a71bb2723fe7e7cca3deeae808b9e
#
_cell.length_a   1.000
_cell.length_b   1.000
_cell.length_c   1.000
_cell.angle_alpha   90.00
_cell.angle_beta   90.00
_cell.angle_gamma   90.00
#
_symmetry.space_group_name_H-M   'P 1'
#
loop_
_entity.id
_entity.type
_entity.pdbx_description
1 polymer ?
#
loop_
_entity_poly.entity_id
_entity_poly.type
_entity_poly.pdbx_seq_one_letter_code
_entity_poly.pdbx_strand_id
1 'polypeptide(L)'
;MADAYKANRQVCDVDIRVLKTLAPFLNFEYANVTTVSLSSDSVYAMAKGAKKVGFANPIEGTMTIEAQVIPFKFYAMMADGQIHSDGAYADKVTVKATEAGALSFQLEKGTVVTGSVFVYPKGDFGDESKAITGTFTTSGSGTITNTFAETVAEGGTATIVANSEYEIGFIHQRDDVKRVSFNSKNLPTEYRITYKTLDKDEDGDYTGFIVTAYKAAIQRNLELSFSSEGDPATTTLTFDLLEDKNGDTIDIVELPDGEEY
;
A
#
# COMPACT_ATOMS: atom_id res chain seq x y z
N MET A 1 -27.04 8.49 -37.70
CA MET A 1 -27.45 7.19 -37.11
C MET A 1 -28.08 7.50 -35.75
N ALA A 2 -29.17 6.87 -35.38
CA ALA A 2 -29.65 7.01 -34.00
C ALA A 2 -28.66 6.31 -33.11
N ASP A 3 -28.24 6.95 -32.02
CA ASP A 3 -27.37 6.30 -31.03
C ASP A 3 -28.12 5.10 -30.44
N ALA A 4 -27.48 3.94 -30.45
CA ALA A 4 -28.02 2.75 -29.81
C ALA A 4 -28.04 2.91 -28.28
N TYR A 5 -29.09 2.44 -27.61
CA TYR A 5 -29.13 2.41 -26.17
C TYR A 5 -28.18 1.31 -25.66
N LYS A 6 -27.25 1.68 -24.79
CA LYS A 6 -26.23 0.77 -24.27
C LYS A 6 -26.25 0.72 -22.73
N ALA A 7 -25.80 -0.37 -22.15
CA ALA A 7 -25.70 -0.56 -20.72
C ALA A 7 -24.38 -1.25 -20.34
N ASN A 8 -23.79 -0.83 -19.25
CA ASN A 8 -22.55 -1.39 -18.70
C ASN A 8 -22.80 -2.31 -17.51
N ARG A 9 -22.18 -3.48 -17.53
CA ARG A 9 -22.10 -4.42 -16.40
C ARG A 9 -20.77 -5.17 -16.40
N GLN A 10 -19.72 -4.53 -16.84
CA GLN A 10 -18.39 -5.12 -16.94
C GLN A 10 -17.43 -4.52 -15.89
N VAL A 11 -16.43 -5.30 -15.52
CA VAL A 11 -15.28 -4.78 -14.77
C VAL A 11 -14.45 -3.87 -15.67
N CYS A 12 -13.70 -2.96 -15.07
CA CYS A 12 -12.84 -2.05 -15.81
C CYS A 12 -11.39 -2.53 -15.78
N ASP A 13 -10.73 -2.45 -16.92
CA ASP A 13 -9.28 -2.49 -17.01
C ASP A 13 -8.72 -1.09 -16.78
N VAL A 14 -7.85 -0.94 -15.81
CA VAL A 14 -7.30 0.36 -15.41
C VAL A 14 -5.80 0.43 -15.71
N ASP A 15 -5.40 1.33 -16.60
CA ASP A 15 -4.00 1.64 -16.92
C ASP A 15 -3.61 2.95 -16.22
N ILE A 16 -2.65 2.87 -15.32
CA ILE A 16 -2.13 4.00 -14.53
C ILE A 16 -0.71 4.29 -14.96
N ARG A 17 -0.45 5.52 -15.40
CA ARG A 17 0.85 5.98 -15.89
C ARG A 17 1.35 7.17 -15.10
N VAL A 18 2.67 7.23 -14.89
CA VAL A 18 3.32 8.41 -14.29
C VAL A 18 3.14 9.62 -15.21
N LEU A 19 2.53 10.71 -14.72
CA LEU A 19 2.16 11.86 -15.56
C LEU A 19 3.34 12.44 -16.33
N LYS A 20 4.50 12.60 -15.72
CA LYS A 20 5.67 13.25 -16.33
C LYS A 20 6.28 12.47 -17.49
N THR A 21 6.26 11.16 -17.44
CA THR A 21 6.96 10.29 -18.39
C THR A 21 6.04 9.46 -19.25
N LEU A 22 4.78 9.35 -18.87
CA LEU A 22 3.78 8.44 -19.42
C LEU A 22 4.19 6.96 -19.33
N ALA A 23 5.24 6.67 -18.52
CA ALA A 23 5.66 5.31 -18.27
C ALA A 23 4.56 4.54 -17.51
N PRO A 24 4.23 3.31 -17.93
CA PRO A 24 3.29 2.48 -17.21
C PRO A 24 3.73 2.28 -15.77
N PHE A 25 2.87 2.64 -14.82
CA PHE A 25 3.11 2.40 -13.41
C PHE A 25 2.43 1.14 -12.94
N LEU A 26 1.14 1.00 -13.23
CA LEU A 26 0.33 -0.14 -12.82
C LEU A 26 -0.75 -0.38 -13.88
N ASN A 27 -0.88 -1.63 -14.34
CA ASN A 27 -2.05 -2.11 -15.04
C ASN A 27 -2.86 -2.99 -14.08
N PHE A 28 -4.18 -2.79 -14.06
CA PHE A 28 -5.03 -3.37 -13.07
C PHE A 28 -6.31 -3.91 -13.71
N GLU A 29 -6.37 -5.23 -13.88
CA GLU A 29 -7.44 -5.94 -14.59
C GLU A 29 -8.59 -6.41 -13.67
N TYR A 30 -8.50 -6.13 -12.35
CA TYR A 30 -9.41 -6.65 -11.34
C TYR A 30 -10.05 -5.54 -10.50
N ALA A 31 -10.33 -4.39 -11.11
CA ALA A 31 -11.11 -3.35 -10.45
C ALA A 31 -12.56 -3.80 -10.29
N ASN A 32 -12.99 -4.04 -9.06
CA ASN A 32 -14.36 -4.45 -8.77
C ASN A 32 -15.35 -3.30 -9.02
N VAL A 33 -14.93 -2.09 -8.67
CA VAL A 33 -15.70 -0.86 -8.87
C VAL A 33 -14.76 0.24 -9.32
N THR A 34 -15.15 0.97 -10.35
CA THR A 34 -14.50 2.22 -10.76
C THR A 34 -15.58 3.28 -10.89
N THR A 35 -15.45 4.34 -10.12
CA THR A 35 -16.43 5.44 -10.11
C THR A 35 -15.73 6.74 -10.45
N VAL A 36 -16.27 7.50 -11.40
CA VAL A 36 -15.86 8.87 -11.70
C VAL A 36 -17.02 9.79 -11.37
N SER A 37 -16.75 10.81 -10.58
CA SER A 37 -17.71 11.85 -10.21
C SER A 37 -17.17 13.21 -10.62
N LEU A 38 -17.94 13.95 -11.37
CA LEU A 38 -17.64 15.34 -11.75
C LEU A 38 -18.74 16.23 -11.20
N SER A 39 -18.35 17.38 -10.68
CA SER A 39 -19.26 18.42 -10.23
C SER A 39 -18.75 19.80 -10.57
N SER A 40 -19.67 20.74 -10.76
CA SER A 40 -19.36 22.15 -10.91
C SER A 40 -20.45 22.94 -10.21
N ASP A 41 -20.05 23.78 -9.28
CA ASP A 41 -20.96 24.71 -8.63
C ASP A 41 -21.17 25.95 -9.48
N SER A 42 -22.29 26.63 -9.30
CA SER A 42 -22.58 27.89 -9.96
C SER A 42 -22.90 28.97 -8.95
N VAL A 43 -22.28 30.13 -9.09
CA VAL A 43 -22.59 31.33 -8.30
C VAL A 43 -23.57 32.20 -9.08
N TYR A 44 -24.57 32.72 -8.40
CA TYR A 44 -25.64 33.50 -9.05
C TYR A 44 -25.70 34.93 -8.52
N ALA A 45 -25.73 35.88 -9.42
CA ALA A 45 -26.14 37.23 -9.08
C ALA A 45 -27.67 37.27 -8.92
N MET A 46 -28.09 37.78 -7.77
CA MET A 46 -29.53 37.87 -7.41
C MET A 46 -30.09 39.25 -7.65
N ALA A 47 -31.30 39.33 -8.20
CA ALA A 47 -32.03 40.58 -8.31
C ALA A 47 -33.51 40.33 -7.98
N LYS A 48 -34.08 41.12 -7.07
CA LYS A 48 -35.48 41.01 -6.58
C LYS A 48 -35.84 39.60 -6.14
N GLY A 49 -34.89 38.90 -5.43
CA GLY A 49 -35.12 37.58 -4.89
C GLY A 49 -35.03 36.42 -5.91
N ALA A 50 -34.67 36.69 -7.17
CA ALA A 50 -34.50 35.69 -8.23
C ALA A 50 -33.06 35.63 -8.74
N LYS A 51 -32.62 34.44 -9.10
CA LYS A 51 -31.32 34.22 -9.81
C LYS A 51 -31.37 34.87 -11.18
N LYS A 52 -30.51 35.82 -11.51
CA LYS A 52 -30.49 36.55 -12.76
C LYS A 52 -29.33 36.26 -13.69
N VAL A 53 -28.13 36.09 -13.12
CA VAL A 53 -26.91 35.78 -13.87
C VAL A 53 -26.20 34.66 -13.15
N GLY A 54 -25.84 33.59 -13.87
CA GLY A 54 -25.07 32.47 -13.35
C GLY A 54 -23.62 32.54 -13.81
N PHE A 55 -22.71 32.21 -12.92
CA PHE A 55 -21.30 32.04 -13.20
C PHE A 55 -20.93 30.60 -12.82
N ALA A 56 -20.49 29.80 -13.79
CA ALA A 56 -20.03 28.46 -13.55
C ALA A 56 -18.62 28.49 -12.94
N ASN A 57 -18.40 27.70 -11.92
CA ASN A 57 -17.06 27.42 -11.40
C ASN A 57 -16.36 26.35 -12.25
N PRO A 58 -15.04 26.19 -12.13
CA PRO A 58 -14.32 25.05 -12.71
C PRO A 58 -14.92 23.71 -12.32
N ILE A 59 -14.71 22.70 -13.14
CA ILE A 59 -15.13 21.32 -12.87
C ILE A 59 -14.19 20.75 -11.83
N GLU A 60 -14.76 20.18 -10.78
CA GLU A 60 -14.04 19.38 -9.77
C GLU A 60 -14.47 17.93 -9.92
N GLY A 61 -13.53 17.01 -9.72
CA GLY A 61 -13.83 15.59 -9.87
C GLY A 61 -13.01 14.68 -9.01
N THR A 62 -13.56 13.51 -8.77
CA THR A 62 -12.87 12.41 -8.10
C THR A 62 -13.04 11.13 -8.89
N MET A 63 -12.02 10.27 -8.81
CA MET A 63 -12.05 8.92 -9.34
C MET A 63 -11.74 7.95 -8.20
N THR A 64 -12.56 6.93 -8.04
CA THR A 64 -12.37 5.90 -7.01
C THR A 64 -12.25 4.53 -7.68
N ILE A 65 -11.25 3.77 -7.26
CA ILE A 65 -10.98 2.40 -7.73
C ILE A 65 -10.99 1.49 -6.50
N GLU A 66 -11.84 0.47 -6.52
CA GLU A 66 -11.97 -0.50 -5.44
C GLU A 66 -11.52 -1.89 -5.90
N ALA A 67 -10.73 -2.56 -5.06
CA ALA A 67 -10.25 -3.91 -5.34
C ALA A 67 -10.01 -4.73 -4.10
N GLN A 68 -10.22 -6.05 -4.23
CA GLN A 68 -9.92 -7.04 -3.19
C GLN A 68 -8.59 -7.76 -3.45
N VAL A 69 -8.13 -7.80 -4.70
CA VAL A 69 -6.84 -8.39 -5.09
C VAL A 69 -5.94 -7.29 -5.60
N ILE A 70 -4.91 -6.97 -4.82
CA ILE A 70 -4.04 -5.83 -5.09
C ILE A 70 -2.57 -6.25 -5.11
N PRO A 71 -1.76 -5.74 -6.05
CA PRO A 71 -0.32 -5.90 -6.02
C PRO A 71 0.31 -4.99 -4.96
N PHE A 72 1.44 -5.38 -4.39
CA PHE A 72 2.15 -4.56 -3.39
C PHE A 72 2.49 -3.14 -3.89
N LYS A 73 2.65 -2.97 -5.19
CA LYS A 73 2.88 -1.68 -5.85
C LYS A 73 1.75 -0.66 -5.65
N PHE A 74 0.56 -1.14 -5.37
CA PHE A 74 -0.60 -0.33 -5.03
C PHE A 74 -0.36 0.57 -3.80
N TYR A 75 0.31 0.04 -2.77
CA TYR A 75 0.69 0.84 -1.61
C TYR A 75 1.73 1.93 -1.93
N ALA A 76 2.61 1.66 -2.90
CA ALA A 76 3.61 2.63 -3.32
C ALA A 76 2.98 3.88 -3.95
N MET A 77 1.84 3.75 -4.64
CA MET A 77 1.12 4.90 -5.19
C MET A 77 0.70 5.92 -4.13
N MET A 78 0.22 5.43 -2.98
CA MET A 78 -0.21 6.28 -1.86
C MET A 78 0.97 6.89 -1.09
N ALA A 79 2.17 6.37 -1.28
CA ALA A 79 3.40 6.86 -0.65
C ALA A 79 4.14 7.85 -1.58
N ASP A 80 5.25 7.43 -2.13
CA ASP A 80 6.12 8.23 -3.03
C ASP A 80 6.32 7.59 -4.41
N GLY A 81 5.56 6.55 -4.73
CA GLY A 81 5.67 5.79 -5.97
C GLY A 81 6.83 4.79 -5.99
N GLN A 82 7.53 4.59 -4.87
CA GLN A 82 8.72 3.75 -4.80
C GLN A 82 8.54 2.53 -3.90
N ILE A 83 9.19 1.44 -4.29
CA ILE A 83 9.35 0.24 -3.47
C ILE A 83 10.83 0.09 -3.16
N HIS A 84 11.14 0.11 -1.87
CA HIS A 84 12.50 -0.11 -1.37
C HIS A 84 12.73 -1.59 -1.14
N SER A 85 13.96 -2.05 -1.36
CA SER A 85 14.35 -3.45 -1.14
C SER A 85 14.89 -3.72 0.27
N ASP A 86 15.11 -2.67 1.05
CA ASP A 86 15.61 -2.74 2.42
C ASP A 86 14.48 -2.51 3.43
N GLY A 87 14.54 -3.16 4.57
CA GLY A 87 13.56 -2.96 5.63
C GLY A 87 14.01 -3.51 6.97
N ALA A 88 13.51 -2.87 8.03
CA ALA A 88 13.71 -3.33 9.40
C ALA A 88 12.35 -3.51 10.06
N TYR A 89 12.18 -4.62 10.79
CA TYR A 89 10.96 -4.94 11.52
C TYR A 89 11.28 -5.70 12.79
N ALA A 90 10.37 -5.63 13.77
CA ALA A 90 10.50 -6.42 14.99
C ALA A 90 10.28 -7.90 14.69
N ASP A 91 11.20 -8.71 15.18
CA ASP A 91 11.16 -10.16 15.05
C ASP A 91 11.42 -10.83 16.40
N LYS A 92 11.01 -12.07 16.54
CA LYS A 92 11.15 -12.83 17.74
C LYS A 92 11.47 -14.30 17.45
N VAL A 93 12.47 -14.84 18.14
CA VAL A 93 12.81 -16.26 18.07
C VAL A 93 12.72 -16.89 19.45
N THR A 94 12.30 -18.15 19.50
CA THR A 94 12.39 -18.96 20.71
C THR A 94 13.61 -19.88 20.60
N VAL A 95 14.49 -19.80 21.58
CA VAL A 95 15.76 -20.51 21.57
C VAL A 95 15.84 -21.37 22.82
N LYS A 96 16.28 -22.62 22.66
CA LYS A 96 16.63 -23.51 23.79
C LYS A 96 18.10 -23.31 24.12
N ALA A 97 18.40 -22.97 25.37
CA ALA A 97 19.77 -22.85 25.85
C ALA A 97 20.51 -24.20 25.79
N THR A 98 21.66 -24.23 25.17
CA THR A 98 22.54 -25.39 25.12
C THR A 98 23.44 -25.45 26.35
N GLU A 99 23.77 -24.28 26.90
CA GLU A 99 24.62 -24.11 28.08
C GLU A 99 24.05 -23.01 28.99
N ALA A 100 24.51 -22.92 30.21
CA ALA A 100 24.12 -21.88 31.14
C ALA A 100 24.77 -20.54 30.74
N GLY A 101 24.03 -19.44 30.89
CA GLY A 101 24.51 -18.10 30.65
C GLY A 101 24.62 -17.68 29.20
N ALA A 102 24.28 -18.55 28.22
CA ALA A 102 24.36 -18.19 26.82
C ALA A 102 23.21 -18.74 25.95
N LEU A 103 22.85 -17.99 24.90
CA LEU A 103 21.89 -18.37 23.88
C LEU A 103 22.50 -18.13 22.50
N SER A 104 22.23 -19.03 21.57
CA SER A 104 22.68 -18.91 20.20
C SER A 104 21.58 -19.26 19.23
N PHE A 105 21.42 -18.44 18.17
CA PHE A 105 20.50 -18.70 17.07
C PHE A 105 21.10 -18.26 15.74
N GLN A 106 20.55 -18.77 14.66
CA GLN A 106 21.03 -18.48 13.31
C GLN A 106 19.96 -17.74 12.52
N LEU A 107 20.42 -16.79 11.68
CA LEU A 107 19.61 -16.14 10.66
C LEU A 107 20.16 -16.52 9.28
N GLU A 108 19.30 -17.06 8.44
CA GLU A 108 19.66 -17.38 7.06
C GLU A 108 19.84 -16.12 6.21
N LYS A 109 19.11 -15.06 6.54
CA LYS A 109 19.12 -13.79 5.80
C LYS A 109 18.96 -12.62 6.74
N GLY A 110 19.58 -11.50 6.36
CA GLY A 110 19.52 -10.26 7.13
C GLY A 110 20.44 -10.25 8.35
N THR A 111 20.34 -9.21 9.14
CA THR A 111 21.16 -8.96 10.34
C THR A 111 20.33 -8.45 11.49
N VAL A 112 20.82 -8.60 12.70
CA VAL A 112 20.24 -8.01 13.90
C VAL A 112 20.78 -6.60 14.08
N VAL A 113 19.89 -5.62 14.29
CA VAL A 113 20.30 -4.26 14.62
C VAL A 113 20.92 -4.22 16.00
N THR A 114 22.16 -3.75 16.09
CA THR A 114 22.88 -3.64 17.35
C THR A 114 22.11 -2.82 18.38
N GLY A 115 22.00 -3.33 19.61
CA GLY A 115 21.29 -2.67 20.71
C GLY A 115 19.77 -2.89 20.73
N SER A 116 19.20 -3.65 19.78
CA SER A 116 17.77 -3.95 19.74
C SER A 116 17.40 -5.31 20.36
N VAL A 117 18.35 -6.00 20.96
CA VAL A 117 18.16 -7.37 21.47
C VAL A 117 17.68 -7.34 22.90
N PHE A 118 16.55 -8.01 23.14
CA PHE A 118 15.97 -8.20 24.45
C PHE A 118 15.65 -9.68 24.68
N VAL A 119 16.06 -10.22 25.82
CA VAL A 119 15.94 -11.63 26.12
C VAL A 119 15.08 -11.84 27.38
N TYR A 120 14.16 -12.79 27.29
CA TYR A 120 13.24 -13.15 28.38
C TYR A 120 13.12 -14.66 28.50
N PRO A 121 12.78 -15.18 29.69
CA PRO A 121 12.29 -16.55 29.83
C PRO A 121 11.04 -16.74 28.95
N LYS A 122 10.83 -17.93 28.42
CA LYS A 122 9.66 -18.22 27.60
C LYS A 122 8.37 -18.00 28.40
N GLY A 123 7.47 -17.18 27.80
CA GLY A 123 6.19 -16.79 28.39
C GLY A 123 6.22 -15.47 29.16
N ASP A 124 7.40 -14.90 29.41
CA ASP A 124 7.58 -13.62 30.10
C ASP A 124 7.99 -12.49 29.18
N PHE A 125 7.80 -12.65 27.86
CA PHE A 125 8.22 -11.66 26.86
C PHE A 125 7.50 -10.32 27.07
N GLY A 126 8.31 -9.27 27.30
CA GLY A 126 7.82 -7.91 27.56
C GLY A 126 7.63 -7.54 29.03
N ASP A 127 7.85 -8.48 29.97
CA ASP A 127 7.94 -8.17 31.40
C ASP A 127 9.35 -7.65 31.72
N GLU A 128 9.49 -6.33 31.90
CA GLU A 128 10.77 -5.67 32.15
C GLU A 128 11.49 -6.24 33.38
N SER A 129 10.75 -6.74 34.40
CA SER A 129 11.30 -7.32 35.59
C SER A 129 11.98 -8.67 35.35
N LYS A 130 11.70 -9.30 34.22
CA LYS A 130 12.22 -10.60 33.79
C LYS A 130 13.27 -10.49 32.68
N ALA A 131 13.54 -9.27 32.21
CA ALA A 131 14.52 -9.04 31.16
C ALA A 131 15.92 -9.48 31.61
N ILE A 132 16.59 -10.29 30.80
CA ILE A 132 17.94 -10.76 31.03
C ILE A 132 18.95 -9.81 30.40
N THR A 133 19.87 -9.27 31.18
CA THR A 133 20.91 -8.38 30.70
C THR A 133 22.14 -9.18 30.23
N GLY A 134 22.74 -8.71 29.12
CA GLY A 134 23.89 -9.40 28.56
C GLY A 134 24.50 -8.66 27.38
N THR A 135 25.46 -9.30 26.76
CA THR A 135 26.14 -8.82 25.55
C THR A 135 25.70 -9.65 24.35
N PHE A 136 25.48 -8.95 23.25
CA PHE A 136 25.07 -9.57 21.98
C PHE A 136 26.19 -9.44 20.96
N THR A 137 26.51 -10.54 20.30
CA THR A 137 27.53 -10.60 19.24
C THR A 137 27.00 -11.36 18.03
N THR A 138 27.47 -11.00 16.85
CA THR A 138 27.17 -11.66 15.60
C THR A 138 28.46 -12.14 14.94
N SER A 139 28.42 -13.28 14.30
CA SER A 139 29.57 -13.84 13.57
C SER A 139 29.11 -14.66 12.38
N GLY A 140 30.00 -14.77 11.38
CA GLY A 140 29.78 -15.58 10.17
C GLY A 140 29.55 -14.76 8.91
N SER A 141 29.62 -15.44 7.78
CA SER A 141 29.26 -14.91 6.45
C SER A 141 28.35 -15.93 5.77
N GLY A 142 27.23 -15.47 5.20
CA GLY A 142 26.15 -16.34 4.75
C GLY A 142 25.13 -16.53 5.87
N THR A 143 25.09 -17.69 6.49
CA THR A 143 24.29 -17.90 7.72
C THR A 143 24.95 -17.16 8.87
N ILE A 144 24.25 -16.19 9.45
CA ILE A 144 24.75 -15.37 10.57
C ILE A 144 24.42 -16.07 11.88
N THR A 145 25.45 -16.38 12.66
CA THR A 145 25.29 -16.88 14.02
C THR A 145 25.25 -15.71 14.99
N ASN A 146 24.18 -15.63 15.76
CA ASN A 146 23.91 -14.62 16.75
C ASN A 146 24.02 -15.25 18.14
N THR A 147 24.84 -14.65 19.00
CA THR A 147 25.08 -15.14 20.35
C THR A 147 24.78 -14.05 21.37
N PHE A 148 23.96 -14.40 22.36
CA PHE A 148 23.72 -13.59 23.54
C PHE A 148 24.39 -14.25 24.72
N ALA A 149 25.24 -13.52 25.43
CA ALA A 149 25.89 -13.95 26.67
C ALA A 149 25.37 -13.10 27.83
N GLU A 150 24.81 -13.76 28.85
CA GLU A 150 24.27 -13.10 30.02
C GLU A 150 25.40 -12.43 30.82
N THR A 151 25.16 -11.25 31.36
CA THR A 151 26.05 -10.61 32.30
C THR A 151 25.70 -11.04 33.72
N VAL A 152 26.47 -11.95 34.25
CA VAL A 152 26.30 -12.46 35.65
C VAL A 152 27.22 -11.68 36.59
N ALA A 153 26.67 -11.16 37.69
CA ALA A 153 27.48 -10.52 38.72
C ALA A 153 28.45 -11.53 39.34
N GLU A 154 29.61 -11.07 39.85
CA GLU A 154 30.60 -11.91 40.47
C GLU A 154 29.99 -12.71 41.65
N GLY A 155 30.10 -14.04 41.60
CA GLY A 155 29.47 -14.95 42.57
C GLY A 155 27.96 -15.19 42.37
N GLY A 156 27.34 -14.58 41.34
CA GLY A 156 25.93 -14.82 40.99
C GLY A 156 25.70 -16.11 40.22
N THR A 157 24.44 -16.50 40.12
CA THR A 157 23.99 -17.64 39.30
C THR A 157 23.36 -17.13 38.04
N ALA A 158 23.71 -17.73 36.89
CA ALA A 158 23.10 -17.38 35.62
C ALA A 158 21.58 -17.67 35.63
N THR A 159 20.81 -16.72 35.10
CA THR A 159 19.36 -16.85 34.88
C THR A 159 19.08 -17.76 33.69
N ILE A 160 19.97 -17.75 32.68
CA ILE A 160 19.90 -18.69 31.56
C ILE A 160 20.38 -20.05 32.01
N VAL A 161 19.45 -20.99 32.04
CA VAL A 161 19.69 -22.38 32.47
C VAL A 161 19.70 -23.30 31.26
N ALA A 162 20.68 -24.18 31.19
CA ALA A 162 20.77 -25.17 30.12
C ALA A 162 19.47 -25.99 29.97
N ASN A 163 19.08 -26.26 28.73
CA ASN A 163 17.85 -26.98 28.36
C ASN A 163 16.53 -26.22 28.58
N SER A 164 16.54 -24.99 29.13
CA SER A 164 15.38 -24.11 29.21
C SER A 164 15.20 -23.30 27.93
N GLU A 165 13.95 -22.84 27.69
CA GLU A 165 13.60 -22.04 26.50
C GLU A 165 13.47 -20.56 26.85
N TYR A 166 13.96 -19.74 25.94
CA TYR A 166 13.99 -18.30 26.07
C TYR A 166 13.45 -17.65 24.79
N GLU A 167 12.86 -16.46 24.91
CA GLU A 167 12.40 -15.65 23.82
C GLU A 167 13.34 -14.47 23.62
N ILE A 168 13.84 -14.30 22.40
CA ILE A 168 14.74 -13.23 22.01
C ILE A 168 14.00 -12.35 21.02
N GLY A 169 13.71 -11.10 21.42
CA GLY A 169 13.17 -10.06 20.53
C GLY A 169 14.29 -9.19 20.00
N PHE A 170 14.23 -8.81 18.74
CA PHE A 170 15.21 -7.96 18.09
C PHE A 170 14.61 -7.22 16.88
N ILE A 171 15.31 -6.21 16.40
CA ILE A 171 15.00 -5.61 15.10
C ILE A 171 15.81 -6.33 14.03
N HIS A 172 15.09 -6.94 13.10
CA HIS A 172 15.64 -7.67 11.97
C HIS A 172 15.78 -6.73 10.78
N GLN A 173 17.00 -6.48 10.32
CA GLN A 173 17.30 -5.69 9.12
C GLN A 173 17.51 -6.62 7.93
N ARG A 174 16.77 -6.38 6.84
CA ARG A 174 16.86 -7.18 5.60
C ARG A 174 16.97 -6.28 4.38
N ASP A 175 17.61 -6.78 3.31
CA ASP A 175 17.82 -6.12 2.02
C ASP A 175 17.09 -6.83 0.86
N ASP A 176 16.35 -7.90 1.15
CA ASP A 176 15.57 -8.71 0.21
C ASP A 176 14.04 -8.63 0.43
N VAL A 177 13.57 -7.58 1.07
CA VAL A 177 12.15 -7.33 1.35
C VAL A 177 11.59 -6.23 0.45
N LYS A 178 10.28 -6.12 0.41
CA LYS A 178 9.61 -4.99 -0.24
C LYS A 178 9.05 -4.07 0.85
N ARG A 179 9.49 -2.82 0.85
CA ARG A 179 9.04 -1.81 1.80
C ARG A 179 8.50 -0.59 1.08
N VAL A 180 7.39 -0.09 1.56
CA VAL A 180 6.83 1.21 1.19
C VAL A 180 6.83 2.09 2.43
N SER A 181 7.28 3.33 2.29
CA SER A 181 7.35 4.28 3.40
C SER A 181 6.41 5.44 3.19
N PHE A 182 5.49 5.63 4.12
CA PHE A 182 4.63 6.81 4.16
C PHE A 182 5.34 7.94 4.90
N ASN A 183 5.76 8.95 4.15
CA ASN A 183 6.49 10.10 4.69
C ASN A 183 5.76 11.39 4.31
N SER A 184 5.47 12.23 5.30
CA SER A 184 4.77 13.51 5.09
C SER A 184 5.58 14.54 4.28
N LYS A 185 6.91 14.37 4.18
CA LYS A 185 7.78 15.25 3.39
C LYS A 185 7.79 14.90 1.89
N ASN A 186 7.43 13.66 1.55
CA ASN A 186 7.38 13.23 0.16
C ASN A 186 5.97 13.45 -0.36
N LEU A 187 5.85 14.18 -1.45
CA LEU A 187 4.59 14.36 -2.16
C LEU A 187 4.33 13.15 -3.06
N PRO A 188 3.07 12.71 -3.19
CA PRO A 188 2.72 11.65 -4.12
C PRO A 188 2.98 12.08 -5.55
N THR A 189 3.25 11.10 -6.41
CA THR A 189 3.36 11.30 -7.85
C THR A 189 1.96 11.54 -8.43
N GLU A 190 1.86 12.43 -9.40
CA GLU A 190 0.64 12.60 -10.20
C GLU A 190 0.61 11.56 -11.33
N TYR A 191 -0.59 11.12 -11.68
CA TYR A 191 -0.81 10.04 -12.64
C TYR A 191 -1.74 10.49 -13.78
N ARG A 192 -1.60 9.86 -14.93
CA ARG A 192 -2.63 9.78 -15.97
C ARG A 192 -3.28 8.41 -15.85
N ILE A 193 -4.61 8.38 -15.80
CA ILE A 193 -5.36 7.14 -15.58
C ILE A 193 -6.32 6.95 -16.75
N THR A 194 -6.27 5.78 -17.36
CA THR A 194 -7.24 5.37 -18.39
C THR A 194 -7.92 4.12 -17.92
N TYR A 195 -9.23 4.10 -17.89
CA TYR A 195 -9.97 2.88 -17.72
C TYR A 195 -10.76 2.55 -18.98
N LYS A 196 -10.91 1.27 -19.22
CA LYS A 196 -11.60 0.69 -20.35
C LYS A 196 -12.63 -0.30 -19.87
N THR A 197 -13.79 -0.26 -20.48
CA THR A 197 -14.89 -1.16 -20.21
C THR A 197 -15.69 -1.41 -21.47
N LEU A 198 -16.61 -2.33 -21.45
CA LEU A 198 -17.47 -2.66 -22.59
C LEU A 198 -18.91 -2.32 -22.26
N ASP A 199 -19.53 -1.57 -23.13
CA ASP A 199 -20.96 -1.34 -23.11
C ASP A 199 -21.65 -2.34 -24.05
N LYS A 200 -22.81 -2.84 -23.66
CA LYS A 200 -23.63 -3.77 -24.44
C LYS A 200 -24.89 -3.09 -24.91
N ASP A 201 -25.21 -3.23 -26.19
CA ASP A 201 -26.44 -2.72 -26.78
C ASP A 201 -27.63 -3.69 -26.69
N GLU A 202 -28.80 -3.29 -27.23
CA GLU A 202 -30.02 -4.10 -27.23
C GLU A 202 -29.92 -5.32 -28.14
N ASP A 203 -29.08 -5.29 -29.18
CA ASP A 203 -28.83 -6.37 -30.12
C ASP A 203 -27.83 -7.41 -29.57
N GLY A 204 -27.12 -7.06 -28.51
CA GLY A 204 -26.17 -7.91 -27.80
C GLY A 204 -24.72 -7.68 -28.18
N ASP A 205 -24.42 -6.70 -29.02
CA ASP A 205 -23.09 -6.34 -29.45
C ASP A 205 -22.36 -5.51 -28.37
N TYR A 206 -21.06 -5.70 -28.27
CA TYR A 206 -20.22 -4.97 -27.32
C TYR A 206 -19.47 -3.85 -28.01
N THR A 207 -19.34 -2.72 -27.32
CA THR A 207 -18.61 -1.54 -27.79
C THR A 207 -17.68 -1.07 -26.69
N GLY A 208 -16.44 -0.75 -27.06
CA GLY A 208 -15.44 -0.24 -26.13
C GLY A 208 -15.77 1.15 -25.63
N PHE A 209 -15.76 1.33 -24.31
CA PHE A 209 -15.96 2.61 -23.64
C PHE A 209 -14.72 2.95 -22.81
N ILE A 210 -14.10 4.07 -23.11
CA ILE A 210 -12.78 4.44 -22.56
C ILE A 210 -12.90 5.80 -21.88
N VAL A 211 -12.45 5.89 -20.64
CA VAL A 211 -12.34 7.18 -19.93
C VAL A 211 -10.90 7.45 -19.54
N THR A 212 -10.41 8.62 -19.87
CA THR A 212 -9.07 9.07 -19.56
C THR A 212 -9.12 10.28 -18.65
N ALA A 213 -8.56 10.16 -17.44
CA ALA A 213 -8.23 11.27 -16.57
C ALA A 213 -6.80 11.75 -16.89
N TYR A 214 -6.67 12.97 -17.34
CA TYR A 214 -5.39 13.51 -17.82
C TYR A 214 -4.41 13.76 -16.69
N LYS A 215 -4.90 14.21 -15.54
CA LYS A 215 -4.10 14.51 -14.37
C LYS A 215 -4.87 14.11 -13.11
N ALA A 216 -4.37 13.13 -12.41
CA ALA A 216 -4.97 12.59 -11.20
C ALA A 216 -3.95 12.61 -10.04
N ALA A 217 -4.35 13.21 -8.93
CA ALA A 217 -3.58 13.25 -7.69
C ALA A 217 -4.21 12.29 -6.68
N ILE A 218 -3.41 11.34 -6.17
CA ILE A 218 -3.93 10.35 -5.23
C ILE A 218 -4.19 10.97 -3.85
N GLN A 219 -5.35 10.69 -3.28
CA GLN A 219 -5.64 10.96 -1.88
C GLN A 219 -4.92 9.94 -0.99
N ARG A 220 -4.24 10.42 0.06
CA ARG A 220 -3.45 9.56 0.97
C ARG A 220 -4.30 8.96 2.08
N ASN A 221 -5.41 8.36 1.72
CA ASN A 221 -6.29 7.68 2.67
C ASN A 221 -6.05 6.17 2.57
N LEU A 222 -5.28 5.63 3.52
CA LEU A 222 -5.03 4.19 3.61
C LEU A 222 -5.68 3.66 4.87
N GLU A 223 -6.62 2.74 4.68
CA GLU A 223 -7.17 1.91 5.73
C GLU A 223 -6.76 0.45 5.48
N LEU A 224 -6.13 -0.16 6.49
CA LEU A 224 -5.75 -1.57 6.44
C LEU A 224 -6.57 -2.31 7.50
N SER A 225 -7.43 -3.20 7.04
CA SER A 225 -8.23 -4.07 7.91
C SER A 225 -7.80 -5.52 7.71
N PHE A 226 -7.59 -6.22 8.82
CA PHE A 226 -7.24 -7.64 8.82
C PHE A 226 -8.25 -8.40 9.66
N SER A 227 -8.93 -9.37 9.06
CA SER A 227 -9.88 -10.25 9.71
C SER A 227 -9.61 -11.69 9.30
N SER A 228 -9.82 -12.61 10.23
CA SER A 228 -9.76 -14.06 9.93
C SER A 228 -11.09 -14.60 9.41
N GLU A 229 -12.15 -13.81 9.46
CA GLU A 229 -13.51 -14.20 9.07
C GLU A 229 -14.16 -13.11 8.22
N GLY A 230 -15.08 -13.49 7.34
CA GLY A 230 -15.83 -12.59 6.46
C GLY A 230 -15.26 -12.49 5.05
N ASP A 231 -15.76 -11.53 4.28
CA ASP A 231 -15.29 -11.26 2.92
C ASP A 231 -13.87 -10.67 2.93
N PRO A 232 -13.09 -10.90 1.87
CA PRO A 232 -11.78 -10.28 1.72
C PRO A 232 -11.86 -8.74 1.84
N ALA A 233 -10.89 -8.15 2.56
CA ALA A 233 -10.84 -6.70 2.71
C ALA A 233 -10.73 -6.00 1.34
N THR A 234 -11.58 -5.01 1.12
CA THR A 234 -11.52 -4.14 -0.06
C THR A 234 -10.59 -2.98 0.22
N THR A 235 -9.68 -2.72 -0.70
CA THR A 235 -8.83 -1.54 -0.65
C THR A 235 -9.29 -0.54 -1.69
N THR A 236 -9.42 0.71 -1.29
CA THR A 236 -9.93 1.81 -2.11
C THR A 236 -8.82 2.80 -2.42
N LEU A 237 -8.66 3.15 -3.69
CA LEU A 237 -7.87 4.28 -4.15
C LEU A 237 -8.79 5.41 -4.57
N THR A 238 -8.60 6.57 -4.02
CA THR A 238 -9.31 7.79 -4.44
C THR A 238 -8.33 8.80 -5.00
N PHE A 239 -8.67 9.38 -6.13
CA PHE A 239 -7.90 10.41 -6.81
C PHE A 239 -8.72 11.67 -6.96
N ASP A 240 -8.11 12.81 -6.74
CA ASP A 240 -8.62 14.10 -7.16
C ASP A 240 -8.26 14.30 -8.64
N LEU A 241 -9.25 14.63 -9.45
CA LEU A 241 -9.07 14.93 -10.87
C LEU A 241 -8.77 16.41 -11.04
N LEU A 242 -7.64 16.69 -11.66
CA LEU A 242 -7.14 18.03 -11.85
C LEU A 242 -7.11 18.36 -13.35
N GLU A 243 -7.24 19.63 -13.67
CA GLU A 243 -7.04 20.11 -15.02
C GLU A 243 -5.59 19.90 -15.47
N ASP A 244 -5.41 19.52 -16.72
CA ASP A 244 -4.11 19.51 -17.38
C ASP A 244 -3.73 20.93 -17.84
N LYS A 245 -2.62 21.07 -18.56
CA LYS A 245 -2.16 22.35 -19.10
C LYS A 245 -3.07 22.97 -20.17
N ASN A 246 -4.00 22.20 -20.74
CA ASN A 246 -4.95 22.66 -21.74
C ASN A 246 -6.32 23.00 -21.12
N GLY A 247 -6.53 22.70 -19.85
CA GLY A 247 -7.80 22.83 -19.13
C GLY A 247 -8.68 21.58 -19.21
N ASP A 248 -8.14 20.46 -19.73
CA ASP A 248 -8.88 19.21 -19.83
C ASP A 248 -8.75 18.42 -18.53
N THR A 249 -9.87 17.91 -18.00
CA THR A 249 -9.91 17.06 -16.81
C THR A 249 -10.04 15.59 -17.17
N ILE A 250 -11.06 15.26 -17.98
CA ILE A 250 -11.29 13.91 -18.48
C ILE A 250 -11.75 13.94 -19.94
N ASP A 251 -11.47 12.86 -20.65
CA ASP A 251 -12.10 12.53 -21.93
C ASP A 251 -12.87 11.22 -21.82
N ILE A 252 -13.98 11.15 -22.51
CA ILE A 252 -14.79 9.96 -22.71
C ILE A 252 -14.77 9.64 -24.19
N VAL A 253 -14.35 8.42 -24.52
CA VAL A 253 -14.25 7.93 -25.90
C VAL A 253 -15.07 6.65 -26.02
N GLU A 254 -15.98 6.62 -26.96
CA GLU A 254 -16.69 5.42 -27.38
C GLU A 254 -16.09 4.96 -28.71
N LEU A 255 -15.76 3.69 -28.80
CA LEU A 255 -15.29 3.10 -30.06
C LEU A 255 -16.47 2.89 -31.03
N PRO A 256 -16.21 2.70 -32.34
CA PRO A 256 -17.26 2.32 -33.28
C PRO A 256 -18.03 1.07 -32.82
N ASP A 257 -19.32 1.02 -33.16
CA ASP A 257 -20.19 -0.11 -32.77
C ASP A 257 -19.61 -1.46 -33.18
N GLY A 258 -19.55 -2.38 -32.23
CA GLY A 258 -18.97 -3.71 -32.39
C GLY A 258 -17.43 -3.77 -32.33
N GLU A 259 -16.74 -2.64 -32.03
CA GLU A 259 -15.31 -2.65 -31.75
C GLU A 259 -15.05 -2.73 -30.24
N GLU A 260 -14.26 -3.75 -29.86
CA GLU A 260 -13.70 -3.92 -28.52
C GLU A 260 -12.28 -3.32 -28.47
N TYR A 261 -11.75 -3.04 -27.27
CA TYR A 261 -10.38 -2.49 -27.11
C TYR A 261 -9.34 -3.57 -26.90
#